data_197174eefc9c0a34b64f342724a5f935
#
_entry.id   197174eefc9c0a34b64f342724a5f935
#
_cell.length_a   1.000
_cell.length_b   1.000
_cell.length_c   1.000
_cell.angle_alpha   90.00
_cell.angle_beta   90.00
_cell.angle_gamma   90.00
#
_symmetry.space_group_name_H-M   'P 1'
#
loop_
_entity.id
_entity.type
_entity.pdbx_description
1 polymer ?
#
loop_
_entity_poly.entity_id
_entity_poly.type
_entity_poly.pdbx_seq_one_letter_code
_entity_poly.pdbx_strand_id
1 'polypeptide(L)'
;RSSAASDVYKRQDYMVTTKKRLSAFYPTDLELLLRNLGIRRVVLTGCMTDCCVINTAFDAANRDFRVVVPRDLTRGSEHLEEPALRMISLHLGLVVDSEALLGEWRSQKE
;
A
#
# COMPACT_ATOMS: atom_id res chain seq x y z
N ARG A 1 -17.69 15.44 14.43
CA ARG A 1 -16.50 14.99 13.73
C ARG A 1 -15.40 14.62 14.71
N SER A 2 -14.77 13.48 14.52
CA SER A 2 -13.75 13.02 15.47
C SER A 2 -12.46 13.82 15.32
N SER A 3 -11.74 13.99 16.44
CA SER A 3 -10.44 14.64 16.43
C SER A 3 -9.44 13.85 15.56
N ALA A 4 -9.59 12.53 15.46
CA ALA A 4 -8.72 11.70 14.61
C ALA A 4 -8.84 12.08 13.13
N ALA A 5 -10.06 12.31 12.63
CA ALA A 5 -10.27 12.74 11.24
C ALA A 5 -9.68 14.13 11.01
N SER A 6 -9.79 15.02 11.97
CA SER A 6 -9.21 16.36 11.89
C SER A 6 -7.67 16.29 11.84
N ASP A 7 -7.07 15.40 12.64
CA ASP A 7 -5.61 15.22 12.65
C ASP A 7 -5.09 14.65 11.33
N VAL A 8 -5.83 13.74 10.70
CA VAL A 8 -5.48 13.20 9.38
C VAL A 8 -5.37 14.34 8.37
N TYR A 9 -6.34 15.22 8.32
CA TYR A 9 -6.30 16.35 7.38
C TYR A 9 -5.17 17.33 7.68
N LYS A 10 -4.90 17.59 8.95
CA LYS A 10 -3.82 18.50 9.35
C LYS A 10 -2.45 17.97 8.93
N ARG A 11 -2.27 16.65 8.88
CA ARG A 11 -1.02 16.02 8.46
C ARG A 11 -0.96 15.77 6.96
N GLN A 12 -1.95 16.30 6.21
CA GLN A 12 -2.04 16.12 4.76
C GLN A 12 -2.21 14.65 4.35
N ASP A 13 -2.82 13.85 5.20
CA ASP A 13 -3.24 12.51 4.82
C ASP A 13 -4.50 12.61 3.94
N TYR A 14 -4.65 11.67 3.03
CA TYR A 14 -5.75 11.67 2.10
C TYR A 14 -6.59 10.41 2.30
N MET A 15 -7.91 10.57 2.25
CA MET A 15 -8.83 9.47 2.40
C MET A 15 -9.47 9.14 1.05
N VAL A 16 -9.29 7.90 0.60
CA VAL A 16 -9.99 7.39 -0.57
C VAL A 16 -11.28 6.75 -0.09
N THR A 17 -12.38 7.46 -0.26
CA THR A 17 -13.69 7.04 0.27
C THR A 17 -14.56 6.36 -0.76
N THR A 18 -14.12 6.30 -2.02
CA THR A 18 -14.92 5.77 -3.13
C THR A 18 -14.56 4.34 -3.52
N LYS A 19 -13.64 3.71 -2.79
CA LYS A 19 -13.27 2.32 -3.04
C LYS A 19 -14.46 1.38 -2.88
N LYS A 20 -14.79 0.67 -3.95
CA LYS A 20 -15.94 -0.26 -3.97
C LYS A 20 -15.55 -1.65 -4.45
N ARG A 21 -14.32 -1.86 -4.84
CA ARG A 21 -13.79 -3.13 -5.32
C ARG A 21 -12.52 -3.49 -4.55
N LEU A 22 -11.91 -4.59 -4.87
CA LEU A 22 -10.74 -5.10 -4.15
C LEU A 22 -9.55 -4.16 -4.27
N SER A 23 -9.27 -3.68 -5.47
CA SER A 23 -8.17 -2.74 -5.67
C SER A 23 -8.56 -1.33 -5.23
N ALA A 24 -7.63 -0.65 -4.58
CA ALA A 24 -7.81 0.74 -4.21
C ALA A 24 -7.77 1.68 -5.42
N PHE A 25 -7.31 1.21 -6.56
CA PHE A 25 -7.24 2.03 -7.78
C PHE A 25 -8.55 2.08 -8.55
N TYR A 26 -9.43 1.08 -8.40
CA TYR A 26 -10.62 0.99 -9.22
C TYR A 26 -11.89 1.04 -8.37
N PRO A 27 -12.87 1.88 -8.72
CA PRO A 27 -12.86 3.03 -9.64
C PRO A 27 -12.67 4.33 -8.85
N THR A 28 -11.47 4.55 -8.34
CA THR A 28 -11.14 5.71 -7.49
C THR A 28 -10.23 6.68 -8.24
N ASP A 29 -10.00 7.81 -7.62
CA ASP A 29 -9.07 8.82 -8.12
C ASP A 29 -7.66 8.65 -7.55
N LEU A 30 -7.34 7.50 -6.95
CA LEU A 30 -6.05 7.27 -6.31
C LEU A 30 -4.88 7.46 -7.27
N GLU A 31 -4.97 6.93 -8.47
CA GLU A 31 -3.90 7.09 -9.46
C GLU A 31 -3.65 8.57 -9.79
N LEU A 32 -4.71 9.32 -10.02
CA LEU A 32 -4.60 10.75 -10.30
C LEU A 32 -3.93 11.48 -9.15
N LEU A 33 -4.35 11.17 -7.93
CA LEU A 33 -3.76 11.77 -6.72
C LEU A 33 -2.27 11.48 -6.61
N LEU A 34 -1.90 10.21 -6.76
CA LEU A 34 -0.49 9.81 -6.65
C LEU A 34 0.37 10.48 -7.73
N ARG A 35 -0.14 10.57 -8.96
CA ARG A 35 0.58 11.21 -10.05
C ARG A 35 0.76 12.71 -9.81
N ASN A 36 -0.30 13.37 -9.34
CA ASN A 36 -0.23 14.79 -9.04
C ASN A 36 0.75 15.11 -7.91
N LEU A 37 0.93 14.18 -6.97
CA LEU A 37 1.89 14.32 -5.89
C LEU A 37 3.32 13.89 -6.26
N GLY A 38 3.51 13.40 -7.49
CA GLY A 38 4.83 12.93 -7.93
C GLY A 38 5.28 11.63 -7.27
N ILE A 39 4.34 10.84 -6.77
CA ILE A 39 4.65 9.57 -6.11
C ILE A 39 5.02 8.51 -7.14
N ARG A 40 6.09 7.78 -6.89
CA ARG A 40 6.55 6.67 -7.74
C ARG A 40 6.57 5.33 -7.01
N ARG A 41 6.60 5.35 -5.69
CA ARG A 41 6.67 4.15 -4.85
C ARG A 41 5.50 4.16 -3.88
N VAL A 42 4.86 3.01 -3.74
CA VAL A 42 3.78 2.85 -2.78
C VAL A 42 4.13 1.75 -1.81
N VAL A 43 3.81 1.99 -0.53
CA VAL A 43 3.96 0.99 0.53
C VAL A 43 2.54 0.58 0.89
N LEU A 44 2.24 -0.70 0.70
CA LEU A 44 0.89 -1.22 0.92
C LEU A 44 0.84 -1.98 2.24
N THR A 45 -0.11 -1.60 3.08
CA THR A 45 -0.36 -2.24 4.39
C THR A 45 -1.84 -2.55 4.53
N GLY A 46 -2.17 -3.28 5.58
CA GLY A 46 -3.56 -3.57 5.92
C GLY A 46 -3.97 -4.97 5.58
N CYS A 47 -5.23 -5.15 5.26
CA CYS A 47 -5.81 -6.46 4.99
C CYS A 47 -6.82 -6.39 3.83
N MET A 48 -7.06 -7.48 3.16
CA MET A 48 -6.37 -8.77 3.38
C MET A 48 -5.26 -8.93 2.36
N THR A 49 -4.15 -9.51 2.77
CA THR A 49 -2.98 -9.71 1.90
C THR A 49 -3.36 -10.39 0.58
N ASP A 50 -4.17 -11.43 0.67
CA ASP A 50 -4.59 -12.26 -0.48
C ASP A 50 -5.78 -11.69 -1.24
N CYS A 51 -6.22 -10.49 -0.91
CA CYS A 51 -7.41 -9.89 -1.52
C CYS A 51 -7.14 -8.43 -1.91
N CYS A 52 -7.48 -7.48 -1.02
CA CYS A 52 -7.34 -6.05 -1.34
C CYS A 52 -5.90 -5.62 -1.54
N VAL A 53 -4.99 -6.15 -0.73
CA VAL A 53 -3.58 -5.77 -0.81
C VAL A 53 -2.96 -6.27 -2.11
N ILE A 54 -3.11 -7.56 -2.44
CA ILE A 54 -2.52 -8.10 -3.66
C ILE A 54 -3.17 -7.50 -4.91
N ASN A 55 -4.48 -7.27 -4.90
CA ASN A 55 -5.15 -6.63 -6.03
C ASN A 55 -4.65 -5.21 -6.26
N THR A 56 -4.47 -4.45 -5.19
CA THR A 56 -3.89 -3.12 -5.27
C THR A 56 -2.45 -3.18 -5.76
N ALA A 57 -1.68 -4.17 -5.30
CA ALA A 57 -0.29 -4.36 -5.73
C ALA A 57 -0.20 -4.64 -7.24
N PHE A 58 -1.07 -5.50 -7.78
CA PHE A 58 -1.13 -5.75 -9.22
C PHE A 58 -1.43 -4.47 -10.00
N ASP A 59 -2.43 -3.73 -9.56
CA ASP A 59 -2.81 -2.49 -10.25
C ASP A 59 -1.71 -1.44 -10.16
N ALA A 60 -1.05 -1.32 -9.01
CA ALA A 60 0.06 -0.38 -8.85
C ALA A 60 1.22 -0.75 -9.77
N ALA A 61 1.62 -2.01 -9.79
CA ALA A 61 2.71 -2.48 -10.63
C ALA A 61 2.39 -2.29 -12.12
N ASN A 62 1.15 -2.57 -12.53
CA ASN A 62 0.71 -2.39 -13.90
C ASN A 62 0.69 -0.93 -14.32
N ARG A 63 0.70 -0.01 -13.37
CA ARG A 63 0.72 1.44 -13.60
C ARG A 63 2.10 2.05 -13.37
N ASP A 64 3.11 1.20 -13.29
CA ASP A 64 4.52 1.60 -13.12
C ASP A 64 4.85 2.23 -11.75
N PHE A 65 4.04 2.00 -10.76
CA PHE A 65 4.44 2.29 -9.39
C PHE A 65 5.32 1.16 -8.85
N ARG A 66 6.32 1.53 -8.07
CA ARG A 66 7.11 0.54 -7.34
C ARG A 66 6.35 0.14 -6.08
N VAL A 67 6.20 -1.16 -5.87
CA VAL A 67 5.39 -1.70 -4.78
C VAL A 67 6.31 -2.25 -3.70
N VAL A 68 6.03 -1.87 -2.45
CA VAL A 68 6.69 -2.41 -1.27
C VAL A 68 5.61 -2.85 -0.29
N VAL A 69 5.71 -4.06 0.20
CA VAL A 69 4.75 -4.60 1.17
C VAL A 69 5.51 -5.05 2.42
N PRO A 70 5.32 -4.36 3.55
CA PRO A 70 5.85 -4.86 4.83
C PRO A 70 5.02 -6.07 5.27
N ARG A 71 5.67 -7.24 5.36
CA ARG A 71 4.96 -8.49 5.66
C ARG A 71 4.28 -8.49 7.02
N ASP A 72 4.87 -7.82 7.98
CA ASP A 72 4.35 -7.74 9.35
C ASP A 72 3.22 -6.71 9.50
N LEU A 73 2.93 -5.93 8.48
CA LEU A 73 1.86 -4.93 8.48
C LEU A 73 0.70 -5.30 7.56
N THR A 74 0.65 -6.55 7.11
CA THR A 74 -0.50 -7.10 6.38
C THR A 74 -0.98 -8.37 7.06
N ARG A 75 -2.25 -8.71 6.86
CA ARG A 75 -2.82 -9.97 7.29
C ARG A 75 -3.76 -10.49 6.23
N GLY A 76 -3.69 -11.77 5.99
CA GLY A 76 -4.52 -12.45 5.01
C GLY A 76 -5.19 -13.69 5.58
N SER A 77 -5.82 -14.45 4.71
CA SER A 77 -6.43 -15.72 5.05
C SER A 77 -5.35 -16.73 5.44
N GLU A 78 -5.69 -17.64 6.34
CA GLU A 78 -4.75 -18.55 6.96
C GLU A 78 -3.82 -19.27 5.97
N HIS A 79 -4.36 -19.78 4.87
CA HIS A 79 -3.58 -20.55 3.91
C HIS A 79 -3.17 -19.76 2.67
N LEU A 80 -3.58 -18.50 2.56
CA LEU A 80 -3.37 -17.69 1.37
C LEU A 80 -2.45 -16.49 1.62
N GLU A 81 -2.18 -16.15 2.87
CA GLU A 81 -1.33 -15.00 3.20
C GLU A 81 0.08 -15.17 2.64
N GLU A 82 0.75 -16.28 2.94
CA GLU A 82 2.11 -16.52 2.47
C GLU A 82 2.19 -16.69 0.95
N PRO A 83 1.32 -17.46 0.29
CA PRO A 83 1.31 -17.49 -1.16
C PRO A 83 1.14 -16.13 -1.79
N ALA A 84 0.28 -15.29 -1.24
CA ALA A 84 0.07 -13.93 -1.75
C ALA A 84 1.35 -13.09 -1.63
N LEU A 85 2.02 -13.14 -0.48
CA LEU A 85 3.28 -12.43 -0.28
C LEU A 85 4.36 -12.93 -1.26
N ARG A 86 4.40 -14.23 -1.52
CA ARG A 86 5.34 -14.79 -2.48
C ARG A 86 5.05 -14.32 -3.90
N MET A 87 3.80 -14.22 -4.29
CA MET A 87 3.41 -13.68 -5.59
C MET A 87 3.83 -12.22 -5.73
N ILE A 88 3.61 -11.44 -4.68
CA ILE A 88 4.03 -10.03 -4.68
C ILE A 88 5.54 -9.93 -4.84
N SER A 89 6.29 -10.71 -4.06
CA SER A 89 7.75 -10.71 -4.11
C SER A 89 8.29 -11.14 -5.46
N LEU A 90 7.64 -12.11 -6.08
CA LEU A 90 8.12 -12.68 -7.34
C LEU A 90 7.79 -11.80 -8.55
N HIS A 91 6.61 -11.18 -8.56
CA HIS A 91 6.09 -10.54 -9.78
C HIS A 91 5.90 -9.03 -9.67
N LEU A 92 5.68 -8.48 -8.48
CA LEU A 92 5.14 -7.14 -8.36
C LEU A 92 6.07 -6.13 -7.67
N GLY A 93 6.84 -6.55 -6.69
CA GLY A 93 7.67 -5.63 -5.94
C GLY A 93 8.45 -6.30 -4.83
N LEU A 94 8.65 -5.58 -3.74
CA LEU A 94 9.44 -6.04 -2.60
C LEU A 94 8.54 -6.39 -1.42
N VAL A 95 8.83 -7.50 -0.78
CA VAL A 95 8.25 -7.86 0.52
C VAL A 95 9.37 -7.75 1.55
N VAL A 96 9.17 -6.93 2.57
CA VAL A 96 10.21 -6.60 3.56
C VAL A 96 9.60 -6.62 4.95
N ASP A 97 10.45 -6.57 5.96
CA ASP A 97 10.00 -6.29 7.33
C ASP A 97 9.89 -4.78 7.52
N SER A 98 8.88 -4.34 8.28
CA SER A 98 8.67 -2.91 8.50
C SER A 98 9.86 -2.25 9.18
N GLU A 99 10.55 -2.96 10.06
CA GLU A 99 11.73 -2.44 10.76
C GLU A 99 12.85 -2.11 9.78
N ALA A 100 13.10 -2.97 8.79
CA ALA A 100 14.08 -2.71 7.75
C ALA A 100 13.71 -1.48 6.92
N LEU A 101 12.44 -1.34 6.58
CA LEU A 101 11.95 -0.19 5.82
C LEU A 101 12.09 1.11 6.61
N LEU A 102 11.74 1.10 7.89
CA LEU A 102 11.88 2.26 8.75
C LEU A 102 13.35 2.64 8.96
N GLY A 103 14.22 1.65 9.07
CA GLY A 103 15.67 1.87 9.16
C GLY A 103 16.20 2.59 7.94
N GLU A 104 15.79 2.16 6.75
CA GLU A 104 16.16 2.80 5.50
C GLU A 104 15.69 4.26 5.45
N TRP A 105 14.45 4.52 5.85
CA TRP A 105 13.91 5.89 5.87
C TRP A 105 14.64 6.78 6.86
N ARG A 106 14.97 6.27 8.04
CA ARG A 106 15.73 7.04 9.03
C ARG A 106 17.13 7.37 8.52
N SER A 107 17.77 6.43 7.85
CA SER A 107 19.08 6.63 7.24
C SER A 107 19.06 7.74 6.21
N GLN A 108 18.02 7.84 5.41
CA GLN A 108 17.90 8.87 4.39
C GLN A 108 17.69 10.28 4.96
N LYS A 109 17.18 10.38 6.18
CA LYS A 109 16.96 11.67 6.84
C LYS A 109 18.23 12.23 7.49
N GLU A 110 19.20 11.40 7.74
CA GLU A 110 20.47 11.82 8.31
C GLU A 110 21.45 12.27 7.24
#